data_a38b1829ddd4bbbff304a3125213d16f
#
_entry.id   a38b1829ddd4bbbff304a3125213d16f
#
_cell.length_a   1.000
_cell.length_b   1.000
_cell.length_c   1.000
_cell.angle_alpha   90.00
_cell.angle_beta   90.00
_cell.angle_gamma   90.00
#
_symmetry.space_group_name_H-M   'P 1'
#
loop_
_entity.id
_entity.type
_entity.pdbx_description
1 polymer ?
#
loop_
_entity_poly.entity_id
_entity_poly.type
_entity_poly.pdbx_seq_one_letter_code
_entity_poly.pdbx_strand_id
1 'polypeptide(L)'
;STRALSSAASDVYKRQGNNRPEKGLLAIREDLGLFANLRPAKIFAPLKSASPIKEEVIGEGLDILIVRELTGGIYFGDRGTYEENGVVGAYDTERYTYPEIKRIVKAGFEYAMKRGKKLTCVDKANVLDSSRLWRKVMEETAKDYPEVEVSYMYVDNCAMQLVRNPNQFDTIVTSNIFGDILSDEASMISGSIGMLASASLAQGTFGLYEPIHGSAPDIAGQGKANPLATILSGAMMLRYTFDEAEAADAIENAVDIALTKARTPDIYEDGFEAVNTSQMGDLVASLL
;
A
#
# COMPACT_ATOMS: atom_id res chain seq x y z
N SER A 1 22.81 1.83 -10.85
CA SER A 1 21.74 2.32 -11.73
C SER A 1 20.39 2.42 -11.05
N THR A 2 20.12 1.71 -9.96
CA THR A 2 18.92 1.81 -9.10
C THR A 2 18.74 3.18 -8.43
N ARG A 3 19.82 3.90 -8.14
CA ARG A 3 19.76 5.26 -7.58
C ARG A 3 19.12 6.30 -8.53
N ALA A 4 19.24 6.10 -9.84
CA ALA A 4 18.68 7.03 -10.82
C ALA A 4 17.16 6.88 -11.01
N LEU A 5 16.59 5.71 -10.70
CA LEU A 5 15.17 5.41 -10.86
C LEU A 5 14.35 5.91 -9.64
N SER A 6 14.89 5.78 -8.43
CA SER A 6 14.26 6.29 -7.21
C SER A 6 14.16 7.83 -7.19
N SER A 7 15.17 8.55 -7.67
CA SER A 7 15.13 10.02 -7.75
C SER A 7 14.24 10.54 -8.89
N ALA A 8 13.93 9.71 -9.89
CA ALA A 8 13.08 10.09 -11.01
C ALA A 8 11.59 10.15 -10.65
N ALA A 9 11.14 9.34 -9.71
CA ALA A 9 9.73 9.33 -9.28
C ALA A 9 9.29 10.63 -8.58
N SER A 10 10.23 11.34 -7.97
CA SER A 10 9.95 12.55 -7.19
C SER A 10 10.03 13.87 -7.95
N ASP A 11 10.55 13.86 -9.16
CA ASP A 11 10.60 15.07 -10.02
C ASP A 11 9.28 15.34 -10.78
N VAL A 12 8.22 14.62 -10.46
CA VAL A 12 6.92 14.62 -11.15
C VAL A 12 6.30 16.02 -11.29
N TYR A 13 6.43 16.84 -10.26
CA TYR A 13 5.81 18.17 -10.26
C TYR A 13 6.56 19.23 -11.11
N LYS A 14 7.75 18.94 -11.59
CA LYS A 14 8.60 19.93 -12.29
C LYS A 14 8.88 19.66 -13.77
N ARG A 15 8.55 18.48 -14.30
CA ARG A 15 8.81 18.13 -15.70
C ARG A 15 7.54 17.97 -16.52
N GLN A 16 7.13 19.04 -17.18
CA GLN A 16 6.20 19.00 -18.30
C GLN A 16 6.95 18.43 -19.53
N GLY A 17 6.83 17.13 -19.79
CA GLY A 17 7.45 16.46 -20.92
C GLY A 17 7.01 15.01 -21.05
N ASN A 18 7.33 14.36 -22.19
CA ASN A 18 6.95 12.96 -22.49
C ASN A 18 7.63 11.89 -21.59
N ASN A 19 8.62 12.27 -20.78
CA ASN A 19 9.30 11.41 -19.82
C ASN A 19 8.72 11.61 -18.42
N ARG A 20 7.66 10.86 -18.12
CA ARG A 20 7.07 10.81 -16.78
C ARG A 20 7.77 9.75 -15.95
N PRO A 21 8.19 10.05 -14.70
CA PRO A 21 8.83 9.09 -13.79
C PRO A 21 8.00 7.83 -13.55
N GLU A 22 6.68 7.97 -13.55
CA GLU A 22 5.73 6.87 -13.41
C GLU A 22 5.91 5.79 -14.48
N LYS A 23 6.30 6.15 -15.71
CA LYS A 23 6.60 5.18 -16.77
C LYS A 23 7.76 4.26 -16.40
N GLY A 24 8.77 4.81 -15.72
CA GLY A 24 9.90 4.02 -15.24
C GLY A 24 9.48 3.03 -14.14
N LEU A 25 8.63 3.47 -13.22
CA LEU A 25 8.12 2.62 -12.14
C LEU A 25 7.21 1.51 -12.69
N LEU A 26 6.31 1.82 -13.62
CA LEU A 26 5.45 0.83 -14.26
C LEU A 26 6.26 -0.20 -15.04
N ALA A 27 7.28 0.25 -15.79
CA ALA A 27 8.17 -0.66 -16.53
C ALA A 27 8.93 -1.62 -15.60
N ILE A 28 9.45 -1.14 -14.46
CA ILE A 28 10.13 -2.01 -13.48
C ILE A 28 9.15 -3.05 -12.92
N ARG A 29 7.92 -2.67 -12.60
CA ARG A 29 6.90 -3.60 -12.09
C ARG A 29 6.56 -4.68 -13.10
N GLU A 30 6.43 -4.32 -14.36
CA GLU A 30 6.16 -5.24 -15.47
C GLU A 30 7.36 -6.15 -15.74
N ASP A 31 8.56 -5.60 -15.93
CA ASP A 31 9.78 -6.34 -16.25
C ASP A 31 10.16 -7.34 -15.16
N LEU A 32 9.92 -7.00 -13.89
CA LEU A 32 10.21 -7.86 -12.75
C LEU A 32 9.03 -8.76 -12.35
N GLY A 33 7.88 -8.64 -13.01
CA GLY A 33 6.67 -9.43 -12.74
C GLY A 33 6.08 -9.18 -11.35
N LEU A 34 6.17 -7.95 -10.82
CA LEU A 34 5.71 -7.56 -9.50
C LEU A 34 4.20 -7.35 -9.52
N PHE A 35 3.43 -8.40 -9.37
CA PHE A 35 1.97 -8.36 -9.54
C PHE A 35 1.18 -8.06 -8.26
N ALA A 36 1.76 -8.31 -7.08
CA ALA A 36 1.08 -8.12 -5.79
C ALA A 36 1.74 -6.99 -5.00
N ASN A 37 1.01 -5.90 -4.76
CA ASN A 37 1.47 -4.83 -3.91
C ASN A 37 0.77 -4.91 -2.55
N LEU A 38 1.58 -5.12 -1.52
CA LEU A 38 1.13 -5.18 -0.13
C LEU A 38 1.28 -3.80 0.50
N ARG A 39 0.18 -3.24 0.97
CA ARG A 39 0.11 -1.94 1.63
C ARG A 39 -0.57 -2.09 2.99
N PRO A 40 0.18 -2.29 4.07
CA PRO A 40 -0.38 -2.31 5.41
C PRO A 40 -0.76 -0.91 5.84
N ALA A 41 -1.97 -0.74 6.36
CA ALA A 41 -2.43 0.45 7.06
C ALA A 41 -2.60 0.09 8.54
N LYS A 42 -1.57 0.38 9.32
CA LYS A 42 -1.50 0.07 10.75
C LYS A 42 -1.38 1.36 11.56
N ILE A 43 -2.18 1.50 12.60
CA ILE A 43 -1.99 2.53 13.62
C ILE A 43 -1.14 1.94 14.74
N PHE A 44 0.04 2.49 14.94
CA PHE A 44 0.87 2.18 16.10
C PHE A 44 0.23 2.76 17.36
N ALA A 45 0.17 1.98 18.44
CA ALA A 45 -0.50 2.39 19.67
C ALA A 45 -0.06 3.78 20.18
N PRO A 46 1.23 4.17 20.13
CA PRO A 46 1.67 5.49 20.53
C PRO A 46 1.25 6.63 19.58
N LEU A 47 0.76 6.33 18.37
CA LEU A 47 0.36 7.31 17.36
C LEU A 47 -1.17 7.46 17.22
N LYS A 48 -1.97 6.89 18.10
CA LYS A 48 -3.44 7.00 18.02
C LYS A 48 -3.92 8.45 17.95
N SER A 49 -3.31 9.35 18.71
CA SER A 49 -3.62 10.78 18.73
C SER A 49 -3.31 11.50 17.40
N ALA A 50 -2.40 10.98 16.59
CA ALA A 50 -2.05 11.55 15.28
C ALA A 50 -3.09 11.22 14.19
N SER A 51 -3.97 10.26 14.43
CA SER A 51 -5.02 9.90 13.47
C SER A 51 -6.07 11.01 13.36
N PRO A 52 -6.51 11.38 12.14
CA PRO A 52 -7.60 12.32 11.94
C PRO A 52 -8.98 11.71 12.24
N ILE A 53 -9.04 10.40 12.48
CA ILE A 53 -10.27 9.69 12.79
C ILE A 53 -10.53 9.75 14.30
N LYS A 54 -11.80 9.87 14.68
CA LYS A 54 -12.19 9.88 16.08
C LYS A 54 -11.73 8.61 16.79
N GLU A 55 -11.26 8.76 18.01
CA GLU A 55 -10.75 7.66 18.83
C GLU A 55 -11.77 6.52 19.02
N GLU A 56 -13.05 6.86 19.16
CA GLU A 56 -14.14 5.89 19.26
C GLU A 56 -14.33 5.01 18.01
N VAL A 57 -13.90 5.49 16.84
CA VAL A 57 -13.94 4.75 15.57
C VAL A 57 -12.71 3.85 15.42
N ILE A 58 -11.55 4.32 15.84
CA ILE A 58 -10.30 3.56 15.82
C ILE A 58 -10.33 2.42 16.85
N GLY A 59 -10.96 2.65 18.00
CA GLY A 59 -11.02 1.70 19.10
C GLY A 59 -9.63 1.36 19.65
N GLU A 60 -9.28 0.07 19.72
CA GLU A 60 -7.98 -0.36 20.25
C GLU A 60 -6.82 -0.21 19.26
N GLY A 61 -7.10 -0.01 17.98
CA GLY A 61 -6.11 0.17 16.93
C GLY A 61 -6.66 -0.21 15.56
N LEU A 62 -5.82 -0.09 14.54
CA LEU A 62 -6.14 -0.46 13.17
C LEU A 62 -4.99 -1.26 12.58
N ASP A 63 -5.30 -2.37 11.92
CA ASP A 63 -4.34 -3.16 11.15
C ASP A 63 -5.05 -3.79 9.94
N ILE A 64 -5.02 -3.09 8.82
CA ILE A 64 -5.60 -3.53 7.54
C ILE A 64 -4.47 -3.80 6.56
N LEU A 65 -4.51 -4.94 5.87
CA LEU A 65 -3.64 -5.22 4.75
C LEU A 65 -4.40 -5.06 3.43
N ILE A 66 -3.96 -4.13 2.58
CA ILE A 66 -4.49 -3.99 1.22
C ILE A 66 -3.56 -4.72 0.25
N VAL A 67 -4.11 -5.74 -0.41
CA VAL A 67 -3.47 -6.54 -1.45
C VAL A 67 -3.95 -6.01 -2.81
N ARG A 68 -3.15 -5.12 -3.40
CA ARG A 68 -3.42 -4.44 -4.66
C ARG A 68 -2.82 -5.23 -5.81
N GLU A 69 -3.60 -5.52 -6.85
CA GLU A 69 -3.05 -5.97 -8.13
C GLU A 69 -2.22 -4.83 -8.76
N LEU A 70 -1.05 -5.14 -9.35
CA LEU A 70 -0.08 -4.09 -9.67
C LEU A 70 0.31 -4.03 -11.15
N THR A 71 0.00 -5.03 -11.96
CA THR A 71 0.48 -5.17 -13.36
C THR A 71 -0.63 -5.32 -14.39
N GLY A 72 -1.86 -5.03 -14.00
CA GLY A 72 -3.03 -5.04 -14.87
C GLY A 72 -3.90 -3.80 -14.74
N GLY A 73 -5.12 -3.89 -15.22
CA GLY A 73 -6.15 -2.85 -15.13
C GLY A 73 -5.87 -1.63 -15.99
N ILE A 74 -6.40 -0.49 -15.58
CA ILE A 74 -6.39 0.75 -16.35
C ILE A 74 -4.97 1.34 -16.55
N TYR A 75 -4.02 1.00 -15.65
CA TYR A 75 -2.64 1.49 -15.77
C TYR A 75 -1.84 0.78 -16.86
N PHE A 76 -2.26 -0.41 -17.28
CA PHE A 76 -1.62 -1.23 -18.31
C PHE A 76 -2.53 -1.52 -19.51
N GLY A 77 -3.78 -1.04 -19.50
CA GLY A 77 -4.72 -1.16 -20.60
C GLY A 77 -4.42 -0.23 -21.77
N ASP A 78 -5.10 -0.48 -22.88
CA ASP A 78 -5.02 0.36 -24.08
C ASP A 78 -5.51 1.76 -23.75
N ARG A 79 -4.81 2.76 -24.28
CA ARG A 79 -5.11 4.17 -24.06
C ARG A 79 -4.75 5.00 -25.26
N GLY A 80 -5.39 6.11 -25.40
CA GLY A 80 -5.09 7.02 -26.51
C GLY A 80 -5.92 8.30 -26.50
N THR A 81 -5.57 9.13 -27.47
CA THR A 81 -6.38 10.29 -27.85
C THR A 81 -6.91 10.07 -29.26
N TYR A 82 -8.09 10.56 -29.53
CA TYR A 82 -8.71 10.50 -30.85
C TYR A 82 -9.37 11.84 -31.19
N GLU A 83 -9.61 12.07 -32.48
CA GLU A 83 -10.37 13.21 -32.95
C GLU A 83 -11.52 12.69 -33.83
N GLU A 84 -12.74 13.07 -33.50
CA GLU A 84 -13.93 12.70 -34.24
C GLU A 84 -14.79 13.94 -34.44
N ASN A 85 -15.12 14.27 -35.71
CA ASN A 85 -15.92 15.46 -36.09
C ASN A 85 -15.34 16.79 -35.54
N GLY A 86 -14.01 16.92 -35.45
CA GLY A 86 -13.33 18.10 -34.90
C GLY A 86 -13.32 18.19 -33.37
N VAL A 87 -13.78 17.14 -32.69
CA VAL A 87 -13.77 17.05 -31.22
C VAL A 87 -12.67 16.09 -30.77
N VAL A 88 -11.78 16.57 -29.91
CA VAL A 88 -10.70 15.76 -29.32
C VAL A 88 -11.24 14.99 -28.13
N GLY A 89 -10.99 13.67 -28.11
CA GLY A 89 -11.29 12.79 -27.00
C GLY A 89 -10.07 12.01 -26.53
N ALA A 90 -10.16 11.40 -25.36
CA ALA A 90 -9.16 10.49 -24.81
C ALA A 90 -9.84 9.30 -24.13
N TYR A 91 -9.16 8.18 -24.08
CA TYR A 91 -9.65 6.97 -23.40
C TYR A 91 -8.50 6.22 -22.71
N ASP A 92 -8.86 5.53 -21.61
CA ASP A 92 -8.05 4.53 -20.93
C ASP A 92 -8.93 3.31 -20.68
N THR A 93 -8.39 2.10 -20.88
CA THR A 93 -9.17 0.86 -20.82
C THR A 93 -8.85 0.06 -19.56
N GLU A 94 -9.86 -0.23 -18.76
CA GLU A 94 -9.78 -1.20 -17.66
C GLU A 94 -9.89 -2.62 -18.23
N ARG A 95 -8.81 -3.40 -18.14
CA ARG A 95 -8.77 -4.77 -18.66
C ARG A 95 -8.06 -5.70 -17.71
N TYR A 96 -8.68 -6.86 -17.45
CA TYR A 96 -8.13 -7.98 -16.68
C TYR A 96 -8.41 -9.30 -17.37
N THR A 97 -7.43 -10.19 -17.36
CA THR A 97 -7.62 -11.60 -17.73
C THR A 97 -7.86 -12.46 -16.49
N TYR A 98 -8.47 -13.63 -16.70
CA TYR A 98 -8.69 -14.60 -15.62
C TYR A 98 -7.41 -14.98 -14.85
N PRO A 99 -6.26 -15.29 -15.50
CA PRO A 99 -5.02 -15.61 -14.78
C PRO A 99 -4.47 -14.45 -13.94
N GLU A 100 -4.58 -13.21 -14.40
CA GLU A 100 -4.14 -12.03 -13.64
C GLU A 100 -4.95 -11.88 -12.36
N ILE A 101 -6.27 -12.00 -12.45
CA ILE A 101 -7.14 -11.95 -11.28
C ILE A 101 -6.85 -13.15 -10.35
N LYS A 102 -6.72 -14.35 -10.91
CA LYS A 102 -6.52 -15.56 -10.11
C LYS A 102 -5.26 -15.50 -9.25
N ARG A 103 -4.14 -15.01 -9.78
CA ARG A 103 -2.87 -14.92 -9.04
C ARG A 103 -2.96 -13.95 -7.86
N ILE A 104 -3.59 -12.79 -8.04
CA ILE A 104 -3.70 -11.81 -6.96
C ILE A 104 -4.76 -12.19 -5.93
N VAL A 105 -5.88 -12.77 -6.35
CA VAL A 105 -6.91 -13.31 -5.46
C VAL A 105 -6.33 -14.41 -4.59
N LYS A 106 -5.56 -15.35 -5.17
CA LYS A 106 -4.84 -16.39 -4.41
C LYS A 106 -3.91 -15.77 -3.37
N ALA A 107 -3.12 -14.77 -3.74
CA ALA A 107 -2.26 -14.06 -2.78
C ALA A 107 -3.10 -13.42 -1.65
N GLY A 108 -4.25 -12.80 -1.97
CA GLY A 108 -5.17 -12.25 -0.97
C GLY A 108 -5.64 -13.31 0.04
N PHE A 109 -6.02 -14.50 -0.41
CA PHE A 109 -6.36 -15.61 0.47
C PHE A 109 -5.18 -16.10 1.33
N GLU A 110 -3.99 -16.25 0.74
CA GLU A 110 -2.79 -16.68 1.45
C GLU A 110 -2.38 -15.70 2.56
N TYR A 111 -2.53 -14.38 2.31
CA TYR A 111 -2.31 -13.37 3.35
C TYR A 111 -3.42 -13.36 4.39
N ALA A 112 -4.69 -13.48 4.02
CA ALA A 112 -5.78 -13.58 4.96
C ALA A 112 -5.64 -14.79 5.90
N MET A 113 -5.17 -15.94 5.39
CA MET A 113 -4.86 -17.13 6.21
C MET A 113 -3.80 -16.89 7.29
N LYS A 114 -2.85 -15.99 7.02
CA LYS A 114 -1.79 -15.61 7.99
C LYS A 114 -2.23 -14.52 8.97
N ARG A 115 -3.44 -13.98 8.81
CA ARG A 115 -4.03 -12.90 9.61
C ARG A 115 -5.35 -13.34 10.25
N GLY A 116 -6.33 -12.46 10.34
CA GLY A 116 -7.63 -12.72 10.97
C GLY A 116 -8.59 -13.60 10.17
N LYS A 117 -8.15 -14.18 9.04
CA LYS A 117 -8.95 -15.04 8.14
C LYS A 117 -10.21 -14.35 7.59
N LYS A 118 -10.15 -13.03 7.39
CA LYS A 118 -11.20 -12.25 6.75
C LYS A 118 -10.64 -11.59 5.49
N LEU A 119 -11.32 -11.79 4.36
CA LEU A 119 -10.93 -11.25 3.07
C LEU A 119 -12.10 -10.51 2.43
N THR A 120 -11.94 -9.21 2.22
CA THR A 120 -12.90 -8.38 1.51
C THR A 120 -12.44 -8.15 0.08
N CYS A 121 -13.21 -8.61 -0.91
CA CYS A 121 -13.00 -8.25 -2.31
C CYS A 121 -13.65 -6.89 -2.58
N VAL A 122 -12.85 -5.91 -2.96
CA VAL A 122 -13.35 -4.57 -3.30
C VAL A 122 -13.34 -4.37 -4.80
N ASP A 123 -14.51 -4.01 -5.35
CA ASP A 123 -14.74 -3.95 -6.79
C ASP A 123 -15.79 -2.89 -7.19
N LYS A 124 -16.15 -2.83 -8.47
CA LYS A 124 -17.27 -2.03 -8.99
C LYS A 124 -18.19 -2.89 -9.88
N ALA A 125 -18.55 -4.10 -9.41
CA ALA A 125 -19.28 -5.10 -10.19
C ALA A 125 -20.71 -4.68 -10.61
N ASN A 126 -21.28 -3.66 -9.95
CA ASN A 126 -22.54 -3.07 -10.39
C ASN A 126 -22.44 -2.34 -11.74
N VAL A 127 -21.21 -1.97 -12.17
CA VAL A 127 -20.95 -1.23 -13.42
C VAL A 127 -20.01 -1.97 -14.35
N LEU A 128 -18.85 -2.46 -13.84
CA LEU A 128 -17.73 -2.95 -14.65
C LEU A 128 -17.79 -4.46 -14.89
N ASP A 129 -17.61 -4.89 -16.16
CA ASP A 129 -17.49 -6.30 -16.52
C ASP A 129 -16.22 -6.94 -15.93
N SER A 130 -15.10 -6.21 -15.91
CA SER A 130 -13.87 -6.65 -15.26
C SER A 130 -14.12 -7.01 -13.79
N SER A 131 -14.86 -6.19 -13.05
CA SER A 131 -15.20 -6.43 -11.65
C SER A 131 -16.14 -7.64 -11.46
N ARG A 132 -17.05 -7.89 -12.42
CA ARG A 132 -17.86 -9.12 -12.40
C ARG A 132 -17.01 -10.38 -12.59
N LEU A 133 -15.97 -10.32 -13.42
CA LEU A 133 -15.00 -11.40 -13.56
C LEU A 133 -14.19 -11.58 -12.25
N TRP A 134 -13.81 -10.49 -11.57
CA TRP A 134 -13.14 -10.55 -10.26
C TRP A 134 -13.99 -11.34 -9.24
N ARG A 135 -15.28 -11.06 -9.11
CA ARG A 135 -16.18 -11.80 -8.20
C ARG A 135 -16.26 -13.28 -8.53
N LYS A 136 -16.39 -13.62 -9.82
CA LYS A 136 -16.39 -15.01 -10.27
C LYS A 136 -15.11 -15.74 -9.84
N VAL A 137 -13.94 -15.14 -10.06
CA VAL A 137 -12.66 -15.74 -9.67
C VAL A 137 -12.52 -15.85 -8.15
N MET A 138 -13.00 -14.85 -7.40
CA MET A 138 -13.06 -14.91 -5.94
C MET A 138 -13.90 -16.09 -5.45
N GLU A 139 -15.13 -16.25 -5.96
CA GLU A 139 -16.04 -17.35 -5.59
C GLU A 139 -15.45 -18.72 -5.91
N GLU A 140 -14.78 -18.85 -7.06
CA GLU A 140 -14.12 -20.10 -7.45
C GLU A 140 -12.92 -20.40 -6.53
N THR A 141 -12.10 -19.41 -6.20
CA THR A 141 -10.89 -19.57 -5.37
C THR A 141 -11.24 -19.78 -3.90
N ALA A 142 -12.31 -19.18 -3.39
CA ALA A 142 -12.77 -19.35 -2.01
C ALA A 142 -13.01 -20.81 -1.62
N LYS A 143 -13.33 -21.67 -2.59
CA LYS A 143 -13.53 -23.11 -2.35
C LYS A 143 -12.26 -23.82 -1.86
N ASP A 144 -11.10 -23.29 -2.21
CA ASP A 144 -9.80 -23.81 -1.79
C ASP A 144 -9.38 -23.31 -0.39
N TYR A 145 -10.11 -22.29 0.16
CA TYR A 145 -9.81 -21.66 1.44
C TYR A 145 -11.05 -21.56 2.36
N PRO A 146 -11.64 -22.70 2.76
CA PRO A 146 -12.91 -22.72 3.49
C PRO A 146 -12.86 -22.07 4.88
N GLU A 147 -11.67 -21.81 5.40
CA GLU A 147 -11.47 -21.14 6.70
C GLU A 147 -11.53 -19.61 6.60
N VAL A 148 -11.49 -19.04 5.39
CA VAL A 148 -11.50 -17.59 5.18
C VAL A 148 -12.92 -17.10 5.01
N GLU A 149 -13.32 -16.16 5.87
CA GLU A 149 -14.58 -15.42 5.73
C GLU A 149 -14.44 -14.42 4.57
N VAL A 150 -15.23 -14.62 3.50
CA VAL A 150 -15.18 -13.76 2.31
C VAL A 150 -16.35 -12.77 2.31
N SER A 151 -16.05 -11.52 2.07
CA SER A 151 -17.04 -10.46 1.85
C SER A 151 -16.77 -9.70 0.56
N TYR A 152 -17.81 -9.02 0.05
CA TYR A 152 -17.74 -8.21 -1.17
C TYR A 152 -18.22 -6.80 -0.90
N MET A 153 -17.48 -5.81 -1.39
CA MET A 153 -17.86 -4.42 -1.21
C MET A 153 -17.57 -3.61 -2.46
N TYR A 154 -18.50 -2.71 -2.83
CA TYR A 154 -18.20 -1.74 -3.89
C TYR A 154 -17.18 -0.72 -3.40
N VAL A 155 -16.30 -0.29 -4.28
CA VAL A 155 -15.17 0.59 -3.94
C VAL A 155 -15.61 1.90 -3.30
N ASP A 156 -16.69 2.51 -3.76
CA ASP A 156 -17.27 3.73 -3.18
C ASP A 156 -17.78 3.51 -1.75
N ASN A 157 -18.40 2.36 -1.47
CA ASN A 157 -18.78 2.02 -0.10
C ASN A 157 -17.54 1.70 0.76
N CYS A 158 -16.53 1.01 0.19
CA CYS A 158 -15.28 0.72 0.91
C CYS A 158 -14.59 2.01 1.38
N ALA A 159 -14.49 3.01 0.51
CA ALA A 159 -13.95 4.33 0.86
C ALA A 159 -14.71 4.96 2.05
N MET A 160 -16.05 4.96 2.00
CA MET A 160 -16.85 5.44 3.14
C MET A 160 -16.62 4.62 4.42
N GLN A 161 -16.48 3.30 4.31
CA GLN A 161 -16.32 2.40 5.46
C GLN A 161 -14.92 2.46 6.08
N LEU A 162 -13.89 2.74 5.30
CA LEU A 162 -12.54 2.99 5.83
C LEU A 162 -12.54 4.16 6.83
N VAL A 163 -13.32 5.21 6.57
CA VAL A 163 -13.44 6.35 7.48
C VAL A 163 -14.44 6.10 8.62
N ARG A 164 -15.53 5.35 8.37
CA ARG A 164 -16.64 5.18 9.30
C ARG A 164 -16.47 4.00 10.27
N ASN A 165 -15.96 2.89 9.77
CA ASN A 165 -15.81 1.63 10.50
C ASN A 165 -14.63 0.80 9.95
N PRO A 166 -13.38 1.31 10.05
CA PRO A 166 -12.22 0.64 9.48
C PRO A 166 -11.94 -0.74 10.11
N ASN A 167 -12.31 -0.95 11.37
CA ASN A 167 -12.07 -2.19 12.11
C ASN A 167 -12.86 -3.41 11.60
N GLN A 168 -13.78 -3.23 10.65
CA GLN A 168 -14.44 -4.35 9.99
C GLN A 168 -13.51 -5.08 9.01
N PHE A 169 -12.44 -4.42 8.55
CA PHE A 169 -11.50 -4.96 7.59
C PHE A 169 -10.30 -5.62 8.27
N ASP A 170 -9.84 -6.74 7.72
CA ASP A 170 -8.56 -7.38 8.04
C ASP A 170 -7.66 -7.40 6.80
N THR A 171 -8.08 -8.11 5.76
CA THR A 171 -7.40 -8.12 4.46
C THR A 171 -8.37 -7.67 3.36
N ILE A 172 -7.91 -6.78 2.50
CA ILE A 172 -8.64 -6.31 1.32
C ILE A 172 -7.87 -6.76 0.08
N VAL A 173 -8.56 -7.36 -0.91
CA VAL A 173 -8.00 -7.61 -2.24
C VAL A 173 -8.76 -6.80 -3.27
N THR A 174 -8.04 -6.14 -4.19
CA THR A 174 -8.66 -5.24 -5.16
C THR A 174 -7.79 -4.99 -6.39
N SER A 175 -8.39 -4.36 -7.41
CA SER A 175 -7.75 -3.98 -8.66
C SER A 175 -6.69 -2.89 -8.47
N ASN A 176 -5.92 -2.63 -9.53
CA ASN A 176 -4.79 -1.70 -9.50
C ASN A 176 -5.20 -0.29 -9.07
N ILE A 177 -6.13 0.35 -9.77
CA ILE A 177 -6.54 1.73 -9.46
C ILE A 177 -7.30 1.84 -8.13
N PHE A 178 -8.19 0.89 -7.83
CA PHE A 178 -8.92 0.92 -6.56
C PHE A 178 -7.97 0.70 -5.37
N GLY A 179 -7.01 -0.20 -5.52
CA GLY A 179 -6.00 -0.44 -4.51
C GLY A 179 -5.07 0.75 -4.28
N ASP A 180 -4.76 1.52 -5.32
CA ASP A 180 -3.99 2.76 -5.21
C ASP A 180 -4.72 3.78 -4.33
N ILE A 181 -5.97 4.08 -4.71
CA ILE A 181 -6.78 5.11 -4.03
C ILE A 181 -7.08 4.71 -2.58
N LEU A 182 -7.58 3.47 -2.38
CA LEU A 182 -7.99 3.01 -1.04
C LEU A 182 -6.81 2.85 -0.08
N SER A 183 -5.63 2.48 -0.57
CA SER A 183 -4.46 2.36 0.29
C SER A 183 -3.93 3.72 0.73
N ASP A 184 -4.00 4.72 -0.14
CA ASP A 184 -3.62 6.10 0.21
C ASP A 184 -4.63 6.70 1.21
N GLU A 185 -5.93 6.44 1.05
CA GLU A 185 -6.96 6.80 2.01
C GLU A 185 -6.72 6.12 3.37
N ALA A 186 -6.54 4.80 3.37
CA ALA A 186 -6.26 4.03 4.59
C ALA A 186 -4.96 4.50 5.28
N SER A 187 -3.99 4.95 4.51
CA SER A 187 -2.73 5.50 5.00
C SER A 187 -2.92 6.78 5.81
N MET A 188 -3.79 7.65 5.36
CA MET A 188 -4.08 8.90 6.08
C MET A 188 -4.77 8.64 7.42
N ILE A 189 -5.48 7.51 7.56
CA ILE A 189 -6.07 7.08 8.83
C ILE A 189 -4.99 6.77 9.87
N SER A 190 -3.82 6.29 9.46
CA SER A 190 -2.70 5.99 10.36
C SER A 190 -1.96 7.21 10.91
N GLY A 191 -2.24 8.41 10.38
CA GLY A 191 -1.75 9.69 10.87
C GLY A 191 -0.52 10.25 10.15
N SER A 192 0.29 9.45 9.45
CA SER A 192 1.42 9.96 8.66
C SER A 192 1.82 9.01 7.53
N ILE A 193 2.01 9.59 6.35
CA ILE A 193 2.59 8.89 5.20
C ILE A 193 4.02 8.38 5.45
N GLY A 194 4.73 9.00 6.41
CA GLY A 194 6.08 8.60 6.85
C GLY A 194 6.12 7.28 7.64
N MET A 195 4.96 6.69 7.94
CA MET A 195 4.81 5.39 8.61
C MET A 195 4.50 4.25 7.65
N LEU A 196 4.31 4.52 6.36
CA LEU A 196 3.72 3.59 5.41
C LEU A 196 4.77 2.84 4.60
N ALA A 197 5.00 1.60 4.99
CA ALA A 197 5.79 0.64 4.24
C ALA A 197 4.98 0.04 3.08
N SER A 198 5.67 -0.45 2.05
CA SER A 198 5.07 -1.27 1.01
C SER A 198 6.02 -2.34 0.48
N ALA A 199 5.42 -3.41 -0.05
CA ALA A 199 6.12 -4.47 -0.75
C ALA A 199 5.43 -4.73 -2.09
N SER A 200 6.19 -4.77 -3.17
CA SER A 200 5.72 -5.21 -4.48
C SER A 200 6.34 -6.56 -4.78
N LEU A 201 5.55 -7.61 -4.86
CA LEU A 201 6.00 -8.99 -4.89
C LEU A 201 5.75 -9.64 -6.25
N ALA A 202 6.73 -10.43 -6.69
CA ALA A 202 6.62 -11.34 -7.82
C ALA A 202 6.14 -12.73 -7.36
N GLN A 203 6.04 -13.65 -8.29
CA GLN A 203 5.85 -15.06 -7.94
C GLN A 203 7.12 -15.61 -7.27
N GLY A 204 6.98 -16.28 -6.15
CA GLY A 204 8.08 -16.77 -5.33
C GLY A 204 8.46 -15.78 -4.24
N THR A 205 9.76 -15.57 -4.01
CA THR A 205 10.28 -14.77 -2.89
C THR A 205 10.82 -13.40 -3.32
N PHE A 206 10.87 -13.10 -4.61
CA PHE A 206 11.40 -11.84 -5.09
C PHE A 206 10.45 -10.68 -4.85
N GLY A 207 10.96 -9.56 -4.33
CA GLY A 207 10.17 -8.37 -4.06
C GLY A 207 10.97 -7.07 -4.16
N LEU A 208 10.24 -5.98 -4.37
CA LEU A 208 10.70 -4.60 -4.30
C LEU A 208 10.05 -3.95 -3.07
N TYR A 209 10.87 -3.40 -2.19
CA TYR A 209 10.44 -2.85 -0.91
C TYR A 209 10.76 -1.37 -0.86
N GLU A 210 9.75 -0.56 -0.66
CA GLU A 210 9.88 0.90 -0.64
C GLU A 210 8.78 1.54 0.23
N PRO A 211 9.02 2.70 0.83
CA PRO A 211 7.93 3.47 1.43
C PRO A 211 6.95 3.95 0.35
N ILE A 212 5.70 4.20 0.73
CA ILE A 212 4.67 4.67 -0.22
C ILE A 212 4.92 6.13 -0.63
N HIS A 213 5.48 6.94 0.28
CA HIS A 213 5.75 8.36 0.03
C HIS A 213 6.84 8.60 -1.04
N GLY A 214 6.76 9.77 -1.69
CA GLY A 214 7.77 10.24 -2.63
C GLY A 214 9.07 10.72 -1.93
N SER A 215 9.97 11.34 -2.70
CA SER A 215 11.29 11.79 -2.21
C SER A 215 11.28 13.12 -1.48
N ALA A 216 10.15 13.84 -1.42
CA ALA A 216 10.00 15.12 -0.74
C ALA A 216 11.17 16.10 -0.98
N PRO A 217 11.39 16.56 -2.23
CA PRO A 217 12.53 17.38 -2.59
C PRO A 217 12.61 18.69 -1.78
N ASP A 218 11.47 19.13 -1.26
CA ASP A 218 11.38 20.38 -0.48
C ASP A 218 12.10 20.31 0.87
N ILE A 219 12.24 19.11 1.44
CA ILE A 219 12.92 18.86 2.71
C ILE A 219 14.24 18.08 2.53
N ALA A 220 14.67 17.84 1.30
CA ALA A 220 15.90 17.11 1.02
C ALA A 220 17.12 17.81 1.67
N GLY A 221 17.97 17.05 2.36
CA GLY A 221 19.15 17.56 3.05
C GLY A 221 18.87 18.26 4.38
N GLN A 222 17.60 18.42 4.80
CA GLN A 222 17.24 19.10 6.04
C GLN A 222 17.14 18.15 7.26
N GLY A 223 17.29 16.84 7.07
CA GLY A 223 17.19 15.85 8.15
C GLY A 223 15.79 15.75 8.79
N LYS A 224 14.74 16.15 8.09
CA LYS A 224 13.36 16.20 8.63
C LYS A 224 12.52 14.97 8.29
N ALA A 225 12.89 14.23 7.25
CA ALA A 225 12.10 13.10 6.79
C ALA A 225 12.02 12.01 7.87
N ASN A 226 10.83 11.44 8.04
CA ASN A 226 10.62 10.29 8.91
C ASN A 226 11.19 9.02 8.22
N PRO A 227 12.16 8.29 8.84
CA PRO A 227 12.75 7.11 8.22
C PRO A 227 11.96 5.82 8.46
N LEU A 228 10.92 5.87 9.31
CA LEU A 228 10.25 4.67 9.82
C LEU A 228 9.57 3.85 8.72
N ALA A 229 8.98 4.48 7.71
CA ALA A 229 8.40 3.76 6.56
C ALA A 229 9.46 2.94 5.81
N THR A 230 10.67 3.46 5.65
CA THR A 230 11.78 2.74 5.00
C THR A 230 12.28 1.58 5.88
N ILE A 231 12.39 1.81 7.18
CA ILE A 231 12.78 0.77 8.15
C ILE A 231 11.75 -0.36 8.17
N LEU A 232 10.45 -0.02 8.21
CA LEU A 232 9.35 -0.99 8.14
C LEU A 232 9.29 -1.73 6.79
N SER A 233 9.64 -1.06 5.68
CA SER A 233 9.80 -1.73 4.39
C SER A 233 10.93 -2.77 4.42
N GLY A 234 12.01 -2.49 5.16
CA GLY A 234 13.07 -3.47 5.47
C GLY A 234 12.55 -4.66 6.28
N ALA A 235 11.70 -4.44 7.28
CA ALA A 235 11.05 -5.51 8.02
C ALA A 235 10.15 -6.37 7.12
N MET A 236 9.38 -5.75 6.22
CA MET A 236 8.61 -6.49 5.22
C MET A 236 9.50 -7.36 4.31
N MET A 237 10.67 -6.88 3.92
CA MET A 237 11.64 -7.65 3.12
C MET A 237 12.13 -8.89 3.88
N LEU A 238 12.46 -8.75 5.15
CA LEU A 238 12.84 -9.89 6.01
C LEU A 238 11.70 -10.91 6.10
N ARG A 239 10.48 -10.45 6.32
CA ARG A 239 9.30 -11.32 6.47
C ARG A 239 8.92 -12.04 5.20
N TYR A 240 8.86 -11.34 4.05
CA TYR A 240 8.27 -11.88 2.83
C TYR A 240 9.28 -12.49 1.86
N THR A 241 10.52 -11.97 1.79
CA THR A 241 11.57 -12.53 0.91
C THR A 241 12.43 -13.57 1.62
N PHE A 242 12.83 -13.28 2.86
CA PHE A 242 13.81 -14.11 3.57
C PHE A 242 13.19 -15.09 4.59
N ASP A 243 11.87 -15.00 4.81
CA ASP A 243 11.13 -15.82 5.80
C ASP A 243 11.67 -15.68 7.24
N GLU A 244 12.24 -14.51 7.53
CA GLU A 244 12.82 -14.13 8.83
C GLU A 244 11.79 -13.34 9.65
N ALA A 245 10.73 -14.02 10.09
CA ALA A 245 9.61 -13.38 10.80
C ALA A 245 10.06 -12.78 12.14
N GLU A 246 10.92 -13.49 12.90
CA GLU A 246 11.40 -13.00 14.20
C GLU A 246 12.22 -11.72 14.07
N ALA A 247 13.06 -11.60 13.04
CA ALA A 247 13.84 -10.39 12.77
C ALA A 247 12.92 -9.22 12.35
N ALA A 248 11.88 -9.50 11.55
CA ALA A 248 10.88 -8.50 11.18
C ALA A 248 10.10 -8.01 12.42
N ASP A 249 9.66 -8.91 13.28
CA ASP A 249 8.96 -8.59 14.53
C ASP A 249 9.84 -7.74 15.46
N ALA A 250 11.14 -8.04 15.56
CA ALA A 250 12.08 -7.27 16.35
C ALA A 250 12.16 -5.81 15.87
N ILE A 251 12.24 -5.60 14.54
CA ILE A 251 12.25 -4.24 13.96
C ILE A 251 10.92 -3.53 14.23
N GLU A 252 9.78 -4.18 14.00
CA GLU A 252 8.46 -3.58 14.25
C GLU A 252 8.29 -3.19 15.73
N ASN A 253 8.72 -4.05 16.64
CA ASN A 253 8.72 -3.77 18.08
C ASN A 253 9.67 -2.61 18.46
N ALA A 254 10.87 -2.56 17.87
CA ALA A 254 11.80 -1.45 18.09
C ALA A 254 11.21 -0.11 17.62
N VAL A 255 10.50 -0.10 16.49
CA VAL A 255 9.75 1.08 16.01
C VAL A 255 8.67 1.48 17.01
N ASP A 256 7.87 0.53 17.50
CA ASP A 256 6.80 0.81 18.47
C ASP A 256 7.36 1.41 19.76
N ILE A 257 8.46 0.86 20.29
CA ILE A 257 9.16 1.40 21.45
C ILE A 257 9.76 2.78 21.18
N ALA A 258 10.38 3.00 20.02
CA ALA A 258 10.94 4.31 19.66
C ALA A 258 9.84 5.38 19.63
N LEU A 259 8.66 5.04 19.12
CA LEU A 259 7.50 5.92 19.10
C LEU A 259 6.95 6.26 20.49
N THR A 260 7.27 5.56 21.54
CA THR A 260 6.95 5.96 22.92
C THR A 260 7.89 7.02 23.49
N LYS A 261 9.02 7.26 22.82
CA LYS A 261 10.09 8.15 23.32
C LYS A 261 10.26 9.42 22.50
N ALA A 262 10.27 9.29 21.19
CA ALA A 262 10.66 10.37 20.27
C ALA A 262 9.74 10.46 19.03
N ARG A 263 9.74 11.66 18.43
CA ARG A 263 8.93 11.98 17.25
C ARG A 263 9.74 12.75 16.21
N THR A 264 9.56 12.38 14.96
CA THR A 264 9.97 13.21 13.82
C THR A 264 8.96 14.33 13.57
N PRO A 265 9.32 15.40 12.82
CA PRO A 265 8.44 16.58 12.65
C PRO A 265 7.03 16.30 12.14
N ASP A 266 6.85 15.26 11.30
CA ASP A 266 5.57 14.87 10.70
C ASP A 266 4.58 14.24 11.67
N ILE A 267 5.09 13.66 12.76
CA ILE A 267 4.31 12.99 13.80
C ILE A 267 4.55 13.61 15.19
N TYR A 268 5.08 14.85 15.22
CA TYR A 268 5.43 15.49 16.48
C TYR A 268 4.18 15.82 17.31
N GLU A 269 4.31 15.58 18.60
CA GLU A 269 3.31 15.89 19.63
C GLU A 269 4.05 16.36 20.90
N ASP A 270 3.45 17.29 21.64
CA ASP A 270 4.02 17.81 22.89
C ASP A 270 4.19 16.69 23.93
N GLY A 271 5.32 16.68 24.60
CA GLY A 271 5.67 15.66 25.61
C GLY A 271 6.61 14.58 25.11
N PHE A 272 6.89 14.53 23.80
CA PHE A 272 7.90 13.64 23.22
C PHE A 272 9.17 14.37 22.82
N GLU A 273 10.28 13.64 22.74
CA GLU A 273 11.53 14.18 22.23
C GLU A 273 11.42 14.44 20.72
N ALA A 274 11.73 15.68 20.30
CA ALA A 274 11.81 16.02 18.88
C ALA A 274 13.14 15.56 18.30
N VAL A 275 13.12 14.70 17.28
CA VAL A 275 14.31 14.12 16.66
C VAL A 275 14.30 14.30 15.15
N ASN A 276 15.50 14.33 14.57
CA ASN A 276 15.71 14.35 13.13
C ASN A 276 15.74 12.92 12.55
N THR A 277 15.85 12.82 11.21
CA THR A 277 15.89 11.55 10.47
C THR A 277 16.94 10.57 11.01
N SER A 278 18.19 11.03 11.20
CA SER A 278 19.30 10.18 11.66
C SER A 278 19.09 9.74 13.11
N GLN A 279 18.71 10.66 13.99
CA GLN A 279 18.45 10.37 15.40
C GLN A 279 17.33 9.33 15.59
N MET A 280 16.26 9.41 14.78
CA MET A 280 15.21 8.39 14.82
C MET A 280 15.73 7.04 14.35
N GLY A 281 16.53 6.98 13.28
CA GLY A 281 17.17 5.75 12.80
C GLY A 281 18.10 5.14 13.85
N ASP A 282 18.96 5.96 14.49
CA ASP A 282 19.87 5.52 15.54
C ASP A 282 19.10 5.02 16.77
N LEU A 283 18.01 5.69 17.15
CA LEU A 283 17.14 5.25 18.23
C LEU A 283 16.56 3.87 17.97
N VAL A 284 15.96 3.63 16.77
CA VAL A 284 15.43 2.29 16.41
C VAL A 284 16.53 1.25 16.43
N ALA A 285 17.71 1.53 15.87
CA ALA A 285 18.85 0.62 15.87
C ALA A 285 19.34 0.28 17.27
N SER A 286 19.25 1.20 18.23
CA SER A 286 19.64 0.96 19.62
C SER A 286 18.67 0.09 20.42
N LEU A 287 17.48 -0.16 19.86
CA LEU A 287 16.41 -0.95 20.49
C LEU A 287 16.30 -2.38 19.93
N LEU A 288 17.11 -2.70 18.90
CA LEU A 288 17.27 -4.06 18.37
C LEU A 288 18.24 -4.87 19.22
#